data_3b6f1284adcb0f7a20ed3884b3a669f3
#
_entry.id   3b6f1284adcb0f7a20ed3884b3a669f3
#
_cell.length_a   1.000
_cell.length_b   1.000
_cell.length_c   1.000
_cell.angle_alpha   90.00
_cell.angle_beta   90.00
_cell.angle_gamma   90.00
#
_symmetry.space_group_name_H-M   'P 1'
#
loop_
_entity.id
_entity.type
_entity.pdbx_description
1 polymer ?
#
loop_
_entity_poly.entity_id
_entity_poly.type
_entity_poly.pdbx_seq_one_letter_code
_entity_poly.pdbx_strand_id
1 'polypeptide(L)'
;MCWFSATLIVMNVKQYLDSTYLKTASQAGLSEAENTIVVKKAIAEAIQEGFKLIMIRPEYVSLAKEMIVKANSVLLVGTVIDFPEGKSSLETKIKEANEAIANGADDLDFVCNYEAFKNGEIDLVKKEILIGTQIGLANNKTVKWIIEVAALTDKEIIQLSALIKNVVVSHFNEEDFGSVFVKSSTGFYKTEDNLPNGATIPTIIIMLENASPLPVKAAGGVRSFEEASEMIRLGVKRIGTSAAKAIANGEISPNQY
;
A
#
# COMPACT_ATOMS: atom_id res chain seq x y z
N MET A 1 -21.01 -2.45 -44.15
CA MET A 1 -21.01 -1.70 -42.89
C MET A 1 -20.70 -2.70 -41.76
N CYS A 2 -19.43 -2.79 -41.34
CA CYS A 2 -19.06 -3.61 -40.19
C CYS A 2 -19.25 -2.77 -38.93
N TRP A 3 -20.18 -3.17 -38.08
CA TRP A 3 -20.37 -2.61 -36.76
C TRP A 3 -19.29 -3.24 -35.85
N PHE A 4 -18.24 -2.49 -35.53
CA PHE A 4 -17.36 -2.87 -34.42
C PHE A 4 -18.14 -2.67 -33.11
N SER A 5 -18.61 -3.75 -32.54
CA SER A 5 -19.09 -3.77 -31.16
C SER A 5 -17.90 -3.52 -30.24
N ALA A 6 -17.71 -2.29 -29.81
CA ALA A 6 -16.79 -1.98 -28.74
C ALA A 6 -17.35 -2.61 -27.46
N THR A 7 -16.85 -3.76 -27.07
CA THR A 7 -17.11 -4.35 -25.76
C THR A 7 -16.51 -3.37 -24.74
N LEU A 8 -17.34 -2.58 -24.09
CA LEU A 8 -16.92 -1.81 -22.91
C LEU A 8 -16.41 -2.82 -21.89
N ILE A 9 -15.08 -2.89 -21.72
CA ILE A 9 -14.49 -3.59 -20.58
C ILE A 9 -14.87 -2.77 -19.36
N VAL A 10 -15.89 -3.21 -18.64
CA VAL A 10 -16.27 -2.61 -17.36
C VAL A 10 -15.09 -2.84 -16.41
N MET A 11 -14.43 -1.76 -16.05
CA MET A 11 -13.29 -1.81 -15.11
C MET A 11 -13.76 -2.32 -13.76
N ASN A 12 -13.28 -3.49 -13.36
CA ASN A 12 -13.55 -4.03 -12.03
C ASN A 12 -12.64 -3.35 -10.99
N VAL A 13 -13.08 -2.19 -10.49
CA VAL A 13 -12.30 -1.40 -9.52
C VAL A 13 -11.94 -2.19 -8.27
N LYS A 14 -12.77 -3.16 -7.84
CA LYS A 14 -12.55 -3.98 -6.64
C LYS A 14 -11.20 -4.72 -6.66
N GLN A 15 -10.71 -5.07 -7.86
CA GLN A 15 -9.42 -5.76 -8.02
C GLN A 15 -8.20 -4.84 -7.91
N TYR A 16 -8.40 -3.55 -7.81
CA TYR A 16 -7.37 -2.55 -7.51
C TYR A 16 -7.38 -2.11 -6.05
N LEU A 17 -8.45 -2.41 -5.29
CA LEU A 17 -8.64 -1.91 -3.93
C LEU A 17 -7.95 -2.80 -2.89
N ASP A 18 -7.06 -2.17 -2.12
CA ASP A 18 -6.55 -2.63 -0.84
C ASP A 18 -7.41 -1.98 0.24
N SER A 19 -8.47 -2.66 0.69
CA SER A 19 -9.30 -2.18 1.79
C SER A 19 -8.45 -2.06 3.05
N THR A 20 -8.41 -0.88 3.67
CA THR A 20 -7.39 -0.56 4.67
C THR A 20 -8.00 -0.17 6.01
N TYR A 21 -7.55 -0.83 7.09
CA TYR A 21 -7.76 -0.40 8.46
C TYR A 21 -6.48 -0.56 9.29
N LEU A 22 -5.83 0.58 9.62
CA LEU A 22 -4.51 0.61 10.29
C LEU A 22 -4.51 1.42 11.60
N LYS A 23 -5.67 1.92 12.07
CA LYS A 23 -5.75 2.61 13.36
C LYS A 23 -5.49 1.64 14.50
N THR A 24 -4.67 2.09 15.46
CA THR A 24 -4.59 1.42 16.77
C THR A 24 -5.86 1.71 17.58
N ALA A 25 -6.10 0.95 18.63
CA ALA A 25 -7.22 1.20 19.55
C ALA A 25 -7.22 2.64 20.07
N SER A 26 -6.05 3.13 20.51
CA SER A 26 -5.89 4.51 20.96
C SER A 26 -6.22 5.55 19.88
N GLN A 27 -5.76 5.35 18.63
CA GLN A 27 -6.07 6.25 17.52
C GLN A 27 -7.54 6.24 17.12
N ALA A 28 -8.23 5.13 17.38
CA ALA A 28 -9.66 4.98 17.13
C ALA A 28 -10.53 5.45 18.32
N GLY A 29 -9.93 5.75 19.48
CA GLY A 29 -10.65 6.06 20.71
C GLY A 29 -11.42 4.86 21.29
N LEU A 30 -10.90 3.65 21.07
CA LEU A 30 -11.51 2.37 21.44
C LEU A 30 -10.62 1.60 22.40
N SER A 31 -11.20 0.62 23.11
CA SER A 31 -10.44 -0.43 23.77
C SER A 31 -9.88 -1.43 22.74
N GLU A 32 -8.88 -2.22 23.13
CA GLU A 32 -8.30 -3.27 22.26
C GLU A 32 -9.37 -4.29 21.80
N ALA A 33 -10.30 -4.65 22.70
CA ALA A 33 -11.39 -5.55 22.37
C ALA A 33 -12.34 -4.96 21.32
N GLU A 34 -12.73 -3.69 21.47
CA GLU A 34 -13.58 -2.99 20.49
C GLU A 34 -12.87 -2.79 19.17
N ASN A 35 -11.58 -2.43 19.18
CA ASN A 35 -10.78 -2.29 17.96
C ASN A 35 -10.68 -3.63 17.21
N THR A 36 -10.50 -4.73 17.93
CA THR A 36 -10.52 -6.09 17.35
C THR A 36 -11.84 -6.40 16.65
N ILE A 37 -12.98 -5.95 17.21
CA ILE A 37 -14.29 -6.11 16.56
C ILE A 37 -14.37 -5.30 15.26
N VAL A 38 -13.82 -4.06 15.24
CA VAL A 38 -13.77 -3.23 14.04
C VAL A 38 -12.92 -3.91 12.96
N VAL A 39 -11.73 -4.44 13.32
CA VAL A 39 -10.87 -5.18 12.40
C VAL A 39 -11.58 -6.39 11.81
N LYS A 40 -12.24 -7.22 12.65
CA LYS A 40 -13.03 -8.37 12.19
C LYS A 40 -14.12 -7.97 11.19
N LYS A 41 -14.81 -6.84 11.45
CA LYS A 41 -15.82 -6.32 10.51
C LYS A 41 -15.18 -5.90 9.18
N ALA A 42 -14.04 -5.22 9.20
CA ALA A 42 -13.32 -4.81 8.00
C ALA A 42 -12.88 -6.03 7.16
N ILE A 43 -12.37 -7.09 7.80
CA ILE A 43 -12.00 -8.35 7.14
C ILE A 43 -13.25 -9.01 6.51
N ALA A 44 -14.35 -9.12 7.27
CA ALA A 44 -15.59 -9.72 6.78
C ALA A 44 -16.16 -8.93 5.59
N GLU A 45 -16.13 -7.61 5.64
CA GLU A 45 -16.54 -6.73 4.53
C GLU A 45 -15.65 -6.96 3.30
N ALA A 46 -14.33 -7.00 3.47
CA ALA A 46 -13.41 -7.23 2.36
C ALA A 46 -13.61 -8.59 1.68
N ILE A 47 -13.93 -9.63 2.46
CA ILE A 47 -14.31 -10.96 1.95
C ILE A 47 -15.62 -10.86 1.16
N GLN A 48 -16.65 -10.27 1.74
CA GLN A 48 -17.99 -10.18 1.13
C GLN A 48 -17.96 -9.36 -0.17
N GLU A 49 -17.22 -8.26 -0.21
CA GLU A 49 -17.12 -7.40 -1.39
C GLU A 49 -16.18 -7.96 -2.47
N GLY A 50 -15.35 -8.94 -2.14
CA GLY A 50 -14.37 -9.52 -3.07
C GLY A 50 -13.28 -8.53 -3.47
N PHE A 51 -12.77 -7.74 -2.53
CA PHE A 51 -11.65 -6.85 -2.76
C PHE A 51 -10.37 -7.63 -3.04
N LYS A 52 -9.38 -6.95 -3.63
CA LYS A 52 -8.07 -7.54 -3.91
C LYS A 52 -7.34 -7.94 -2.64
N LEU A 53 -7.36 -7.08 -1.61
CA LEU A 53 -6.60 -7.28 -0.40
C LEU A 53 -7.24 -6.52 0.79
N ILE A 54 -7.06 -7.06 1.99
CA ILE A 54 -7.25 -6.33 3.25
C ILE A 54 -5.88 -5.93 3.81
N MET A 55 -5.70 -4.62 4.09
CA MET A 55 -4.50 -4.06 4.69
C MET A 55 -4.75 -3.75 6.17
N ILE A 56 -4.05 -4.45 7.05
CA ILE A 56 -4.23 -4.40 8.50
C ILE A 56 -2.90 -4.33 9.26
N ARG A 57 -2.94 -4.05 10.55
CA ARG A 57 -1.77 -4.11 11.43
C ARG A 57 -1.25 -5.54 11.58
N PRO A 58 0.08 -5.70 11.85
CA PRO A 58 0.73 -7.02 11.93
C PRO A 58 0.08 -8.00 12.91
N GLU A 59 -0.38 -7.51 14.06
CA GLU A 59 -1.02 -8.31 15.10
C GLU A 59 -2.32 -9.00 14.68
N TYR A 60 -2.94 -8.54 13.58
CA TYR A 60 -4.20 -9.10 13.07
C TYR A 60 -4.03 -10.04 11.87
N VAL A 61 -2.80 -10.24 11.37
CA VAL A 61 -2.56 -11.04 10.15
C VAL A 61 -3.05 -12.47 10.30
N SER A 62 -2.69 -13.15 11.39
CA SER A 62 -3.13 -14.54 11.65
C SER A 62 -4.66 -14.62 11.75
N LEU A 63 -5.30 -13.69 12.46
CA LEU A 63 -6.76 -13.61 12.55
C LEU A 63 -7.42 -13.47 11.16
N ALA A 64 -6.86 -12.62 10.30
CA ALA A 64 -7.41 -12.44 8.95
C ALA A 64 -7.27 -13.71 8.13
N LYS A 65 -6.13 -14.39 8.19
CA LYS A 65 -5.92 -15.66 7.48
C LYS A 65 -6.91 -16.74 7.93
N GLU A 66 -7.15 -16.87 9.24
CA GLU A 66 -8.16 -17.79 9.77
C GLU A 66 -9.57 -17.49 9.22
N MET A 67 -9.98 -16.21 9.21
CA MET A 67 -11.29 -15.80 8.70
C MET A 67 -11.43 -16.05 7.19
N ILE A 68 -10.37 -15.79 6.41
CA ILE A 68 -10.34 -15.99 4.96
C ILE A 68 -10.44 -17.49 4.61
N VAL A 69 -9.68 -18.35 5.31
CA VAL A 69 -9.73 -19.79 5.13
C VAL A 69 -11.12 -20.33 5.47
N LYS A 70 -11.69 -19.89 6.60
CA LYS A 70 -13.05 -20.29 7.02
C LYS A 70 -14.13 -19.88 6.02
N ALA A 71 -13.95 -18.75 5.35
CA ALA A 71 -14.88 -18.25 4.33
C ALA A 71 -14.62 -18.82 2.92
N ASN A 72 -13.57 -19.65 2.75
CA ASN A 72 -13.11 -20.13 1.45
C ASN A 72 -12.90 -18.98 0.43
N SER A 73 -12.31 -17.87 0.90
CA SER A 73 -12.09 -16.66 0.12
C SER A 73 -10.68 -16.62 -0.47
N VAL A 74 -10.52 -15.90 -1.58
CA VAL A 74 -9.23 -15.62 -2.25
C VAL A 74 -8.65 -14.25 -1.87
N LEU A 75 -9.24 -13.58 -0.88
CA LEU A 75 -8.76 -12.27 -0.38
C LEU A 75 -7.32 -12.39 0.11
N LEU A 76 -6.45 -11.47 -0.31
CA LEU A 76 -5.08 -11.38 0.17
C LEU A 76 -5.01 -10.59 1.49
N VAL A 77 -3.99 -10.88 2.30
CA VAL A 77 -3.69 -10.14 3.53
C VAL A 77 -2.40 -9.37 3.35
N GLY A 78 -2.48 -8.05 3.43
CA GLY A 78 -1.33 -7.17 3.50
C GLY A 78 -1.12 -6.62 4.90
N THR A 79 0.13 -6.36 5.24
CA THR A 79 0.48 -5.66 6.47
C THR A 79 1.59 -4.66 6.26
N VAL A 80 1.83 -3.83 7.28
CA VAL A 80 2.81 -2.76 7.26
C VAL A 80 4.03 -3.13 8.11
N ILE A 81 5.21 -2.65 7.70
CA ILE A 81 6.48 -2.87 8.38
C ILE A 81 7.06 -1.50 8.76
N ASP A 82 7.47 -1.35 10.03
CA ASP A 82 8.01 -0.11 10.61
C ASP A 82 7.07 1.10 10.41
N PHE A 83 5.81 0.89 10.74
CA PHE A 83 4.75 1.85 10.44
C PHE A 83 4.30 2.64 11.67
N PRO A 84 4.08 4.00 11.55
CA PRO A 84 4.09 4.76 10.29
C PRO A 84 5.41 5.50 10.01
N GLU A 85 6.42 5.43 10.88
CA GLU A 85 7.55 6.34 10.90
C GLU A 85 8.72 5.93 9.99
N GLY A 86 8.96 4.66 9.77
CA GLY A 86 10.04 4.15 8.94
C GLY A 86 11.46 4.35 9.50
N LYS A 87 11.61 4.62 10.80
CA LYS A 87 12.88 5.03 11.45
C LYS A 87 13.62 3.91 12.20
N SER A 88 12.99 2.76 12.33
CA SER A 88 13.59 1.64 13.07
C SER A 88 14.85 1.11 12.38
N SER A 89 15.67 0.41 13.14
CA SER A 89 16.86 -0.23 12.56
C SER A 89 16.46 -1.27 11.50
N LEU A 90 17.36 -1.52 10.56
CA LEU A 90 17.18 -2.57 9.56
C LEU A 90 16.86 -3.94 10.20
N GLU A 91 17.51 -4.27 11.32
CA GLU A 91 17.23 -5.52 12.04
C GLU A 91 15.79 -5.59 12.56
N THR A 92 15.26 -4.47 13.05
CA THR A 92 13.86 -4.39 13.49
C THR A 92 12.92 -4.61 12.30
N LYS A 93 13.14 -3.93 11.17
CA LYS A 93 12.33 -4.11 9.95
C LYS A 93 12.38 -5.56 9.45
N ILE A 94 13.57 -6.19 9.46
CA ILE A 94 13.75 -7.61 9.08
C ILE A 94 12.93 -8.51 10.00
N LYS A 95 13.01 -8.28 11.31
CA LYS A 95 12.28 -9.07 12.31
C LYS A 95 10.77 -8.97 12.09
N GLU A 96 10.23 -7.74 11.98
CA GLU A 96 8.81 -7.51 11.71
C GLU A 96 8.35 -8.18 10.41
N ALA A 97 9.14 -8.08 9.34
CA ALA A 97 8.82 -8.70 8.06
C ALA A 97 8.74 -10.23 8.17
N ASN A 98 9.72 -10.86 8.83
CA ASN A 98 9.73 -12.32 9.03
C ASN A 98 8.54 -12.77 9.90
N GLU A 99 8.20 -12.04 10.96
CA GLU A 99 7.02 -12.31 11.79
C GLU A 99 5.72 -12.18 10.96
N ALA A 100 5.60 -11.14 10.14
CA ALA A 100 4.45 -10.95 9.26
C ALA A 100 4.31 -12.11 8.25
N ILE A 101 5.42 -12.55 7.64
CA ILE A 101 5.46 -13.70 6.73
C ILE A 101 5.03 -14.98 7.46
N ALA A 102 5.58 -15.24 8.64
CA ALA A 102 5.24 -16.41 9.46
C ALA A 102 3.76 -16.43 9.85
N ASN A 103 3.16 -15.26 10.08
CA ASN A 103 1.73 -15.09 10.37
C ASN A 103 0.84 -15.20 9.12
N GLY A 104 1.43 -15.30 7.92
CA GLY A 104 0.73 -15.55 6.67
C GLY A 104 0.43 -14.30 5.82
N ALA A 105 1.11 -13.18 6.02
CA ALA A 105 0.97 -12.02 5.14
C ALA A 105 1.31 -12.38 3.68
N ASP A 106 0.54 -11.85 2.74
CA ASP A 106 0.76 -11.99 1.30
C ASP A 106 1.52 -10.79 0.74
N ASP A 107 1.25 -9.59 1.29
CA ASP A 107 1.87 -8.33 0.90
C ASP A 107 2.52 -7.64 2.11
N LEU A 108 3.72 -7.07 1.91
CA LEU A 108 4.51 -6.38 2.93
C LEU A 108 4.73 -4.92 2.49
N ASP A 109 4.08 -3.97 3.16
CA ASP A 109 4.20 -2.54 2.88
C ASP A 109 5.22 -1.92 3.86
N PHE A 110 6.50 -1.84 3.47
CA PHE A 110 7.59 -1.25 4.25
C PHE A 110 7.53 0.28 4.19
N VAL A 111 7.71 0.96 5.31
CA VAL A 111 7.95 2.40 5.30
C VAL A 111 9.42 2.65 5.06
N CYS A 112 9.76 3.38 3.98
CA CYS A 112 11.12 3.86 3.72
C CYS A 112 11.56 4.78 4.86
N ASN A 113 12.85 4.75 5.21
CA ASN A 113 13.42 5.76 6.07
C ASN A 113 13.61 7.07 5.26
N TYR A 114 12.49 7.77 5.02
CA TYR A 114 12.49 9.02 4.24
C TYR A 114 13.23 10.16 4.96
N GLU A 115 13.33 10.13 6.28
CA GLU A 115 14.15 11.09 7.04
C GLU A 115 15.65 10.88 6.77
N ALA A 116 16.14 9.63 6.84
CA ALA A 116 17.51 9.30 6.48
C ALA A 116 17.80 9.67 5.02
N PHE A 117 16.84 9.44 4.11
CA PHE A 117 16.94 9.86 2.72
C PHE A 117 17.12 11.39 2.59
N LYS A 118 16.29 12.20 3.27
CA LYS A 118 16.39 13.66 3.29
C LYS A 118 17.72 14.16 3.88
N ASN A 119 18.26 13.43 4.84
CA ASN A 119 19.56 13.73 5.46
C ASN A 119 20.77 13.28 4.61
N GLY A 120 20.53 12.66 3.43
CA GLY A 120 21.59 12.21 2.54
C GLY A 120 22.20 10.85 2.89
N GLU A 121 21.60 10.10 3.81
CA GLU A 121 22.03 8.74 4.21
C GLU A 121 21.59 7.68 3.17
N ILE A 122 21.95 7.93 1.92
CA ILE A 122 21.45 7.18 0.75
C ILE A 122 21.83 5.70 0.81
N ASP A 123 23.02 5.36 1.29
CA ASP A 123 23.48 3.96 1.36
C ASP A 123 22.72 3.15 2.42
N LEU A 124 22.28 3.80 3.52
CA LEU A 124 21.38 3.19 4.48
C LEU A 124 20.05 2.82 3.83
N VAL A 125 19.42 3.79 3.14
CA VAL A 125 18.13 3.59 2.49
C VAL A 125 18.21 2.55 1.38
N LYS A 126 19.28 2.54 0.55
CA LYS A 126 19.53 1.49 -0.44
C LYS A 126 19.60 0.10 0.19
N LYS A 127 20.32 -0.03 1.31
CA LYS A 127 20.47 -1.30 2.02
C LYS A 127 19.13 -1.80 2.58
N GLU A 128 18.31 -0.90 3.13
CA GLU A 128 16.96 -1.25 3.59
C GLU A 128 16.10 -1.78 2.43
N ILE A 129 16.06 -1.04 1.31
CA ILE A 129 15.30 -1.42 0.12
C ILE A 129 15.77 -2.78 -0.40
N LEU A 130 17.08 -2.98 -0.54
CA LEU A 130 17.63 -4.24 -1.03
C LEU A 130 17.24 -5.42 -0.15
N ILE A 131 17.50 -5.34 1.15
CA ILE A 131 17.28 -6.46 2.07
C ILE A 131 15.78 -6.73 2.27
N GLY A 132 14.95 -5.69 2.45
CA GLY A 132 13.50 -5.85 2.60
C GLY A 132 12.86 -6.46 1.34
N THR A 133 13.29 -6.03 0.15
CA THR A 133 12.84 -6.63 -1.12
C THR A 133 13.27 -8.08 -1.24
N GLN A 134 14.53 -8.38 -0.92
CA GLN A 134 15.06 -9.75 -0.96
C GLN A 134 14.28 -10.70 -0.05
N ILE A 135 13.96 -10.29 1.18
CA ILE A 135 13.17 -11.08 2.12
C ILE A 135 11.78 -11.36 1.57
N GLY A 136 11.10 -10.33 1.07
CA GLY A 136 9.76 -10.50 0.52
C GLY A 136 9.75 -11.45 -0.68
N LEU A 137 10.57 -11.19 -1.69
CA LEU A 137 10.63 -12.00 -2.91
C LEU A 137 11.06 -13.45 -2.65
N ALA A 138 12.05 -13.68 -1.77
CA ALA A 138 12.48 -15.03 -1.38
C ALA A 138 11.35 -15.87 -0.73
N ASN A 139 10.31 -15.20 -0.19
CA ASN A 139 9.13 -15.82 0.39
C ASN A 139 7.88 -15.71 -0.50
N ASN A 140 8.03 -15.38 -1.78
CA ASN A 140 6.93 -15.18 -2.74
C ASN A 140 5.90 -14.13 -2.27
N LYS A 141 6.35 -13.03 -1.67
CA LYS A 141 5.51 -11.93 -1.19
C LYS A 141 5.61 -10.72 -2.11
N THR A 142 4.50 -9.99 -2.24
CA THR A 142 4.53 -8.65 -2.84
C THR A 142 5.14 -7.66 -1.83
N VAL A 143 6.10 -6.88 -2.27
CA VAL A 143 6.77 -5.84 -1.46
C VAL A 143 6.33 -4.46 -1.94
N LYS A 144 6.01 -3.55 -1.02
CA LYS A 144 5.71 -2.17 -1.39
C LYS A 144 6.50 -1.22 -0.50
N TRP A 145 7.19 -0.27 -1.13
CA TRP A 145 7.98 0.75 -0.45
C TRP A 145 7.19 2.05 -0.35
N ILE A 146 6.79 2.41 0.87
CA ILE A 146 6.06 3.65 1.16
C ILE A 146 7.08 4.79 1.25
N ILE A 147 7.02 5.75 0.34
CA ILE A 147 7.96 6.87 0.31
C ILE A 147 7.51 8.08 1.13
N GLU A 148 6.25 8.11 1.58
CA GLU A 148 5.61 9.19 2.34
C GLU A 148 5.69 10.55 1.64
N VAL A 149 4.97 10.66 0.53
CA VAL A 149 5.02 11.84 -0.36
C VAL A 149 4.72 13.16 0.35
N ALA A 150 3.91 13.14 1.42
CA ALA A 150 3.57 14.33 2.18
C ALA A 150 4.76 14.92 2.98
N ALA A 151 5.81 14.13 3.20
CA ALA A 151 7.05 14.55 3.86
C ALA A 151 8.11 15.04 2.88
N LEU A 152 7.86 14.94 1.55
CA LEU A 152 8.84 15.11 0.48
C LEU A 152 8.45 16.24 -0.48
N THR A 153 9.44 16.92 -1.02
CA THR A 153 9.29 17.77 -2.21
C THR A 153 9.18 16.92 -3.48
N ASP A 154 8.67 17.50 -4.57
CA ASP A 154 8.59 16.81 -5.89
C ASP A 154 9.94 16.24 -6.31
N LYS A 155 11.04 17.00 -6.10
CA LYS A 155 12.40 16.56 -6.38
C LYS A 155 12.77 15.31 -5.57
N GLU A 156 12.43 15.28 -4.30
CA GLU A 156 12.71 14.15 -3.42
C GLU A 156 11.84 12.93 -3.79
N ILE A 157 10.58 13.15 -4.21
CA ILE A 157 9.71 12.08 -4.73
C ILE A 157 10.31 11.45 -5.99
N ILE A 158 10.78 12.27 -6.94
CA ILE A 158 11.51 11.80 -8.13
C ILE A 158 12.70 10.94 -7.73
N GLN A 159 13.55 11.47 -6.84
CA GLN A 159 14.81 10.84 -6.46
C GLN A 159 14.60 9.53 -5.69
N LEU A 160 13.65 9.49 -4.74
CA LEU A 160 13.39 8.30 -3.93
C LEU A 160 12.68 7.21 -4.76
N SER A 161 11.74 7.59 -5.64
CA SER A 161 11.11 6.66 -6.58
C SER A 161 12.14 6.02 -7.51
N ALA A 162 13.05 6.84 -8.08
CA ALA A 162 14.13 6.37 -8.92
C ALA A 162 15.15 5.52 -8.14
N LEU A 163 15.42 5.84 -6.88
CA LEU A 163 16.32 5.07 -6.02
C LEU A 163 15.79 3.65 -5.82
N ILE A 164 14.50 3.51 -5.44
CA ILE A 164 13.85 2.20 -5.26
C ILE A 164 13.93 1.41 -6.57
N LYS A 165 13.52 2.02 -7.69
CA LYS A 165 13.62 1.38 -9.01
C LYS A 165 15.04 0.91 -9.30
N ASN A 166 16.05 1.77 -9.13
CA ASN A 166 17.42 1.44 -9.47
C ASN A 166 17.97 0.29 -8.61
N VAL A 167 17.64 0.26 -7.31
CA VAL A 167 18.01 -0.87 -6.43
C VAL A 167 17.37 -2.16 -6.95
N VAL A 168 16.07 -2.14 -7.25
CA VAL A 168 15.35 -3.36 -7.68
C VAL A 168 15.87 -3.84 -9.05
N VAL A 169 15.96 -2.97 -10.04
CA VAL A 169 16.41 -3.33 -11.40
C VAL A 169 17.86 -3.83 -11.42
N SER A 170 18.71 -3.35 -10.50
CA SER A 170 20.11 -3.75 -10.45
C SER A 170 20.37 -5.08 -9.73
N HIS A 171 19.43 -5.57 -8.91
CA HIS A 171 19.68 -6.72 -8.02
C HIS A 171 18.69 -7.88 -8.18
N PHE A 172 17.58 -7.69 -8.88
CA PHE A 172 16.53 -8.70 -9.05
C PHE A 172 16.21 -8.93 -10.52
N ASN A 173 15.52 -10.04 -10.83
CA ASN A 173 15.16 -10.38 -12.20
C ASN A 173 13.95 -9.55 -12.68
N GLU A 174 13.83 -9.38 -13.99
CA GLU A 174 12.72 -8.64 -14.61
C GLU A 174 11.34 -9.24 -14.26
N GLU A 175 11.26 -10.56 -14.10
CA GLU A 175 10.04 -11.28 -13.68
C GLU A 175 9.57 -10.89 -12.27
N ASP A 176 10.46 -10.39 -11.41
CA ASP A 176 10.16 -9.96 -10.03
C ASP A 176 9.61 -8.53 -9.96
N PHE A 177 9.84 -7.70 -10.99
CA PHE A 177 9.52 -6.27 -10.94
C PHE A 177 8.04 -6.00 -10.68
N GLY A 178 7.15 -6.85 -11.22
CA GLY A 178 5.71 -6.77 -10.99
C GLY A 178 5.28 -6.99 -9.53
N SER A 179 6.16 -7.57 -8.71
CA SER A 179 5.93 -7.86 -7.30
C SER A 179 6.52 -6.80 -6.35
N VAL A 180 7.21 -5.76 -6.88
CA VAL A 180 7.80 -4.69 -6.08
C VAL A 180 7.19 -3.35 -6.47
N PHE A 181 6.51 -2.71 -5.54
CA PHE A 181 5.77 -1.46 -5.76
C PHE A 181 6.46 -0.26 -5.10
N VAL A 182 6.29 0.91 -5.71
CA VAL A 182 6.45 2.19 -5.01
C VAL A 182 5.07 2.67 -4.56
N LYS A 183 4.91 2.92 -3.25
CA LYS A 183 3.64 3.36 -2.64
C LYS A 183 3.77 4.80 -2.16
N SER A 184 2.75 5.62 -2.42
CA SER A 184 2.79 7.05 -2.13
C SER A 184 2.89 7.36 -0.63
N SER A 185 2.01 6.81 0.21
CA SER A 185 1.83 7.34 1.56
C SER A 185 1.40 6.31 2.57
N THR A 186 1.67 6.58 3.86
CA THR A 186 1.08 5.86 4.99
C THR A 186 -0.38 6.24 5.19
N GLY A 187 -0.75 7.49 4.89
CA GLY A 187 -2.01 8.12 5.24
C GLY A 187 -2.05 8.67 6.68
N PHE A 188 -0.94 8.55 7.42
CA PHE A 188 -0.83 8.97 8.84
C PHE A 188 0.05 10.19 9.04
N TYR A 189 0.75 10.65 8.00
CA TYR A 189 1.55 11.87 8.09
C TYR A 189 0.66 13.09 8.32
N LYS A 190 1.04 13.91 9.29
CA LYS A 190 0.32 15.16 9.61
C LYS A 190 0.88 16.28 8.75
N THR A 191 0.07 16.77 7.84
CA THR A 191 0.37 17.96 7.05
C THR A 191 -0.10 19.22 7.78
N GLU A 192 0.57 20.34 7.50
CA GLU A 192 0.10 21.67 7.91
C GLU A 192 -1.07 22.10 7.00
N ASP A 193 -1.92 23.00 7.51
CA ASP A 193 -3.00 23.67 6.76
C ASP A 193 -3.93 22.74 5.95
N ASN A 194 -4.15 21.49 6.42
CA ASN A 194 -4.97 20.49 5.71
C ASN A 194 -4.52 20.18 4.27
N LEU A 195 -3.25 20.34 3.97
CA LEU A 195 -2.69 19.91 2.70
C LEU A 195 -2.89 18.40 2.49
N PRO A 196 -2.98 17.93 1.23
CA PRO A 196 -3.09 16.50 0.95
C PRO A 196 -1.95 15.70 1.58
N ASN A 197 -2.28 14.60 2.26
CA ASN A 197 -1.29 13.73 2.91
C ASN A 197 -1.00 12.44 2.12
N GLY A 198 -1.28 12.44 0.82
CA GLY A 198 -1.12 11.22 0.03
C GLY A 198 -1.23 11.44 -1.47
N ALA A 199 -1.88 10.49 -2.13
CA ALA A 199 -1.97 10.42 -3.57
C ALA A 199 -2.76 11.61 -4.16
N THR A 200 -2.06 12.47 -4.89
CA THR A 200 -2.67 13.45 -5.80
C THR A 200 -2.30 13.08 -7.24
N ILE A 201 -3.06 13.58 -8.22
CA ILE A 201 -2.77 13.31 -9.63
C ILE A 201 -1.33 13.73 -10.00
N PRO A 202 -0.85 14.96 -9.68
CA PRO A 202 0.52 15.35 -9.98
C PRO A 202 1.56 14.42 -9.33
N THR A 203 1.39 14.10 -8.05
CA THR A 203 2.31 13.23 -7.32
C THR A 203 2.38 11.83 -7.92
N ILE A 204 1.23 11.26 -8.30
CA ILE A 204 1.17 9.93 -8.91
C ILE A 204 1.80 9.92 -10.30
N ILE A 205 1.66 10.97 -11.10
CA ILE A 205 2.35 11.09 -12.39
C ILE A 205 3.86 11.07 -12.17
N ILE A 206 4.38 11.87 -11.24
CA ILE A 206 5.81 11.89 -10.88
C ILE A 206 6.29 10.48 -10.49
N MET A 207 5.53 9.78 -9.65
CA MET A 207 5.91 8.42 -9.22
C MET A 207 5.91 7.43 -10.38
N LEU A 208 4.89 7.42 -11.24
CA LEU A 208 4.78 6.52 -12.40
C LEU A 208 5.94 6.70 -13.37
N GLU A 209 6.32 7.95 -13.66
CA GLU A 209 7.44 8.27 -14.56
C GLU A 209 8.79 7.81 -14.00
N ASN A 210 9.00 7.90 -12.69
CA ASN A 210 10.30 7.65 -12.07
C ASN A 210 10.44 6.23 -11.47
N ALA A 211 9.34 5.55 -11.16
CA ALA A 211 9.34 4.18 -10.66
C ALA A 211 9.36 3.12 -11.80
N SER A 212 8.96 3.47 -13.02
CA SER A 212 8.90 2.50 -14.14
C SER A 212 10.24 1.76 -14.34
N PRO A 213 10.25 0.41 -14.46
CA PRO A 213 9.11 -0.50 -14.73
C PRO A 213 8.34 -1.00 -13.49
N LEU A 214 8.68 -0.56 -12.29
CA LEU A 214 7.97 -0.99 -11.08
C LEU A 214 6.55 -0.40 -11.04
N PRO A 215 5.54 -1.18 -10.60
CA PRO A 215 4.20 -0.69 -10.42
C PRO A 215 4.08 0.30 -9.26
N VAL A 216 3.07 1.18 -9.34
CA VAL A 216 2.75 2.18 -8.31
C VAL A 216 1.46 1.81 -7.59
N LYS A 217 1.46 2.02 -6.25
CA LYS A 217 0.28 2.00 -5.40
C LYS A 217 -0.05 3.41 -4.93
N ALA A 218 -1.25 3.89 -5.25
CA ALA A 218 -1.80 5.12 -4.70
C ALA A 218 -2.40 4.85 -3.31
N ALA A 219 -2.02 5.64 -2.30
CA ALA A 219 -2.54 5.55 -0.95
C ALA A 219 -2.58 6.94 -0.29
N GLY A 220 -3.55 7.15 0.59
CA GLY A 220 -3.84 8.45 1.20
C GLY A 220 -4.69 9.34 0.28
N GLY A 221 -5.91 9.65 0.71
CA GLY A 221 -6.77 10.64 0.05
C GLY A 221 -7.72 10.13 -1.05
N VAL A 222 -7.59 8.92 -1.57
CA VAL A 222 -8.53 8.37 -2.59
C VAL A 222 -9.83 7.95 -1.93
N ARG A 223 -10.97 8.60 -2.26
CA ARG A 223 -12.25 8.47 -1.55
C ARG A 223 -13.47 8.26 -2.43
N SER A 224 -13.36 8.47 -3.74
CA SER A 224 -14.47 8.31 -4.69
C SER A 224 -14.12 7.36 -5.82
N PHE A 225 -15.16 6.87 -6.50
CA PHE A 225 -15.00 6.04 -7.69
C PHE A 225 -14.29 6.80 -8.82
N GLU A 226 -14.56 8.09 -8.96
CA GLU A 226 -13.95 8.97 -9.96
C GLU A 226 -12.45 9.11 -9.72
N GLU A 227 -12.05 9.40 -8.47
CA GLU A 227 -10.64 9.49 -8.09
C GLU A 227 -9.91 8.15 -8.32
N ALA A 228 -10.50 7.03 -7.88
CA ALA A 228 -9.94 5.71 -8.10
C ALA A 228 -9.81 5.38 -9.59
N SER A 229 -10.83 5.69 -10.38
CA SER A 229 -10.84 5.47 -11.83
C SER A 229 -9.77 6.29 -12.53
N GLU A 230 -9.55 7.53 -12.11
CA GLU A 230 -8.50 8.38 -12.65
C GLU A 230 -7.11 7.83 -12.33
N MET A 231 -6.86 7.43 -11.09
CA MET A 231 -5.61 6.78 -10.69
C MET A 231 -5.31 5.53 -11.54
N ILE A 232 -6.33 4.69 -11.79
CA ILE A 232 -6.18 3.49 -12.62
C ILE A 232 -5.90 3.86 -14.08
N ARG A 233 -6.57 4.89 -14.64
CA ARG A 233 -6.30 5.36 -16.00
C ARG A 233 -4.88 5.89 -16.18
N LEU A 234 -4.31 6.52 -15.16
CA LEU A 234 -2.91 6.95 -15.15
C LEU A 234 -1.93 5.76 -15.15
N GLY A 235 -2.35 4.57 -14.73
CA GLY A 235 -1.51 3.37 -14.72
C GLY A 235 -1.24 2.78 -13.34
N VAL A 236 -1.85 3.34 -12.28
CA VAL A 236 -1.76 2.78 -10.92
C VAL A 236 -2.31 1.35 -10.90
N LYS A 237 -1.61 0.47 -10.20
CA LYS A 237 -1.96 -0.96 -10.12
C LYS A 237 -2.65 -1.36 -8.83
N ARG A 238 -2.55 -0.56 -7.78
CA ARG A 238 -3.18 -0.79 -6.48
C ARG A 238 -3.60 0.54 -5.84
N ILE A 239 -4.70 0.53 -5.11
CA ILE A 239 -5.23 1.69 -4.38
C ILE A 239 -5.47 1.31 -2.94
N GLY A 240 -4.74 1.92 -2.01
CA GLY A 240 -4.93 1.75 -0.57
C GLY A 240 -5.91 2.80 -0.03
N THR A 241 -7.03 2.35 0.51
CA THR A 241 -8.07 3.25 1.01
C THR A 241 -8.91 2.63 2.12
N SER A 242 -9.34 3.45 3.08
CA SER A 242 -10.37 3.08 4.06
C SER A 242 -11.80 3.22 3.51
N ALA A 243 -11.95 3.78 2.30
CA ALA A 243 -13.23 4.00 1.63
C ALA A 243 -13.55 2.94 0.56
N ALA A 244 -12.91 1.75 0.61
CA ALA A 244 -13.01 0.73 -0.44
C ALA A 244 -14.45 0.39 -0.82
N LYS A 245 -15.34 0.23 0.16
CA LYS A 245 -16.75 -0.07 -0.09
C LYS A 245 -17.51 1.07 -0.75
N ALA A 246 -17.31 2.31 -0.28
CA ALA A 246 -17.93 3.48 -0.89
C ALA A 246 -17.48 3.63 -2.35
N ILE A 247 -16.18 3.50 -2.62
CA ILE A 247 -15.63 3.52 -3.97
C ILE A 247 -16.25 2.41 -4.84
N ALA A 248 -16.35 1.19 -4.33
CA ALA A 248 -16.93 0.07 -5.08
C ALA A 248 -18.41 0.26 -5.42
N ASN A 249 -19.14 0.99 -4.59
CA ASN A 249 -20.56 1.32 -4.77
C ASN A 249 -20.80 2.60 -5.61
N GLY A 250 -19.74 3.31 -6.01
CA GLY A 250 -19.88 4.62 -6.68
C GLY A 250 -20.28 5.75 -5.73
N GLU A 251 -20.02 5.60 -4.43
CA GLU A 251 -20.31 6.58 -3.39
C GLU A 251 -19.05 7.39 -3.04
N ILE A 252 -19.24 8.56 -2.41
CA ILE A 252 -18.15 9.38 -1.86
C ILE A 252 -18.09 9.13 -0.35
N SER A 253 -16.93 8.74 0.17
CA SER A 253 -16.75 8.58 1.60
C SER A 253 -16.42 9.92 2.27
N PRO A 254 -17.20 10.34 3.29
CA PRO A 254 -16.93 11.57 4.03
C PRO A 254 -15.78 11.44 5.05
N ASN A 255 -15.36 10.22 5.37
CA ASN A 255 -14.40 9.97 6.45
C ASN A 255 -12.96 10.27 6.02
N GLN A 256 -12.30 11.13 6.83
CA GLN A 256 -10.83 11.24 6.84
C GLN A 256 -10.23 10.16 7.75
N TYR A 257 -9.01 9.73 7.44
CA TYR A 257 -8.18 8.96 8.38
C TYR A 257 -7.90 9.79 9.61
#